data_47b645db25fa16191e8895fbff59a1ed
#
_entry.id   47b645db25fa16191e8895fbff59a1ed
#
_cell.length_a   1.000
_cell.length_b   1.000
_cell.length_c   1.000
_cell.angle_alpha   90.00
_cell.angle_beta   90.00
_cell.angle_gamma   90.00
#
_symmetry.space_group_name_H-M   'P 1'
#
loop_
_entity.id
_entity.type
_entity.pdbx_description
1 polymer ?
#
loop_
_entity_poly.entity_id
_entity_poly.type
_entity_poly.pdbx_seq_one_letter_code
_entity_poly.pdbx_strand_id
1 'polypeptide(L)'
;MKILLISPTSEGIGGIAQHIQGLSKFLTNQNHKVNIISSENTFTIPIKGLKNPSFMLSSFLKTKSMKGYDIVHAHNIPSALAMKNVSGKKVLSLHGIYTEQIAQLHGKIYSKMSRNYENNALKWADAITTISNEAYNHYSKRGFNVIQIPNAVDFSLFPTKKIKRFENQIIYAGRLSKEKGIDILLQAAENLPPKYNLLIVGSGPEEKKVRGIASSKTNVH
;
A
#
# COMPACT_ATOMS: atom_id res chain seq x y z
N MET A 1 -17.31 -4.50 18.46
CA MET A 1 -17.50 -5.23 17.18
C MET A 1 -16.34 -6.19 16.95
N LYS A 2 -16.57 -7.24 16.19
CA LYS A 2 -15.53 -8.17 15.71
C LYS A 2 -15.23 -7.83 14.25
N ILE A 3 -14.00 -7.42 13.97
CA ILE A 3 -13.58 -6.90 12.67
C ILE A 3 -12.48 -7.76 12.08
N LEU A 4 -12.61 -8.12 10.80
CA LEU A 4 -11.59 -8.83 10.04
C LEU A 4 -10.96 -7.87 9.02
N LEU A 5 -9.66 -7.63 9.14
CA LEU A 5 -8.86 -6.92 8.14
C LEU A 5 -8.19 -7.96 7.23
N ILE A 6 -8.29 -7.78 5.93
CA ILE A 6 -7.64 -8.64 4.93
C ILE A 6 -6.78 -7.77 4.02
N SER A 7 -5.48 -8.03 3.98
CA SER A 7 -4.53 -7.23 3.21
C SER A 7 -3.42 -8.07 2.61
N PRO A 8 -2.93 -7.77 1.39
CA PRO A 8 -1.76 -8.46 0.83
C PRO A 8 -0.49 -8.28 1.66
N THR A 9 -0.45 -7.28 2.54
CA THR A 9 0.65 -7.05 3.49
C THR A 9 0.13 -6.34 4.73
N SER A 10 0.64 -6.69 5.90
CA SER A 10 0.34 -6.06 7.19
C SER A 10 1.60 -5.65 7.95
N GLU A 11 2.79 -6.02 7.48
CA GLU A 11 4.07 -5.72 8.13
C GLU A 11 5.01 -4.98 7.19
N GLY A 12 5.98 -4.25 7.78
CA GLY A 12 7.00 -3.49 7.07
C GLY A 12 6.68 -1.99 6.98
N ILE A 13 7.54 -1.27 6.22
CA ILE A 13 7.52 0.20 6.10
C ILE A 13 6.68 0.72 4.93
N GLY A 14 6.03 -0.17 4.18
CA GLY A 14 5.19 0.22 3.04
C GLY A 14 3.88 0.90 3.47
N GLY A 15 3.36 1.83 2.68
CA GLY A 15 2.17 2.63 3.02
C GLY A 15 0.94 1.79 3.38
N ILE A 16 0.70 0.66 2.70
CA ILE A 16 -0.43 -0.24 3.02
C ILE A 16 -0.20 -0.91 4.38
N ALA A 17 1.02 -1.41 4.64
CA ALA A 17 1.35 -2.05 5.91
C ALA A 17 1.17 -1.07 7.09
N GLN A 18 1.69 0.14 6.97
CA GLN A 18 1.53 1.19 7.98
C GLN A 18 0.05 1.56 8.20
N HIS A 19 -0.73 1.64 7.13
CA HIS A 19 -2.18 1.88 7.23
C HIS A 19 -2.89 0.75 8.00
N ILE A 20 -2.61 -0.53 7.68
CA ILE A 20 -3.20 -1.69 8.36
C ILE A 20 -2.83 -1.71 9.85
N GLN A 21 -1.56 -1.48 10.17
CA GLN A 21 -1.09 -1.44 11.56
C GLN A 21 -1.75 -0.30 12.34
N GLY A 22 -1.78 0.91 11.77
CA GLY A 22 -2.42 2.07 12.38
C GLY A 22 -3.92 1.86 12.61
N LEU A 23 -4.63 1.36 11.59
CA LEU A 23 -6.05 1.05 11.66
C LEU A 23 -6.34 -0.03 12.72
N SER A 24 -5.57 -1.12 12.73
CA SER A 24 -5.72 -2.20 13.71
C SER A 24 -5.50 -1.70 15.13
N LYS A 25 -4.43 -0.92 15.37
CA LYS A 25 -4.13 -0.30 16.67
C LYS A 25 -5.26 0.61 17.12
N PHE A 26 -5.73 1.49 16.23
CA PHE A 26 -6.83 2.40 16.54
C PHE A 26 -8.11 1.65 16.92
N LEU A 27 -8.53 0.67 16.11
CA LEU A 27 -9.74 -0.11 16.37
C LEU A 27 -9.64 -0.92 17.67
N THR A 28 -8.47 -1.48 17.97
CA THR A 28 -8.23 -2.21 19.22
C THR A 28 -8.33 -1.28 20.43
N ASN A 29 -7.78 -0.07 20.34
CA ASN A 29 -7.89 0.95 21.38
C ASN A 29 -9.34 1.42 21.59
N GLN A 30 -10.21 1.27 20.59
CA GLN A 30 -11.65 1.52 20.68
C GLN A 30 -12.44 0.28 21.16
N ASN A 31 -11.78 -0.69 21.78
CA ASN A 31 -12.35 -1.94 22.30
C ASN A 31 -13.03 -2.82 21.24
N HIS A 32 -12.55 -2.76 19.97
CA HIS A 32 -12.97 -3.72 18.95
C HIS A 32 -12.04 -4.92 18.92
N LYS A 33 -12.60 -6.10 18.63
CA LYS A 33 -11.82 -7.33 18.43
C LYS A 33 -11.37 -7.40 16.97
N VAL A 34 -10.09 -7.18 16.72
CA VAL A 34 -9.53 -7.14 15.37
C VAL A 34 -8.73 -8.41 15.07
N ASN A 35 -9.01 -9.04 13.92
CA ASN A 35 -8.21 -10.11 13.35
C ASN A 35 -7.63 -9.64 12.01
N ILE A 36 -6.41 -10.07 11.68
CA ILE A 36 -5.74 -9.72 10.44
C ILE A 36 -5.41 -10.99 9.65
N ILE A 37 -5.73 -10.99 8.35
CA ILE A 37 -5.23 -11.96 7.37
C ILE A 37 -4.34 -11.21 6.39
N SER A 38 -3.11 -11.69 6.24
CA SER A 38 -2.13 -11.08 5.34
C SER A 38 -1.15 -12.13 4.80
N SER A 39 -0.26 -11.71 3.90
CA SER A 39 0.79 -12.61 3.38
C SER A 39 1.75 -13.08 4.46
N GLU A 40 1.85 -12.37 5.57
CA GLU A 40 2.72 -12.69 6.70
C GLU A 40 2.15 -13.84 7.56
N ASN A 41 0.84 -14.10 7.48
CA ASN A 41 0.18 -15.18 8.23
C ASN A 41 -0.66 -16.14 7.38
N THR A 42 -0.46 -16.11 6.06
CA THR A 42 -1.01 -17.07 5.09
C THR A 42 0.09 -17.55 4.15
N PHE A 43 -0.11 -18.72 3.53
CA PHE A 43 0.83 -19.21 2.54
C PHE A 43 0.88 -18.27 1.32
N THR A 44 2.08 -17.85 0.94
CA THR A 44 2.31 -17.07 -0.29
C THR A 44 3.60 -17.50 -0.96
N ILE A 45 3.61 -17.46 -2.30
CA ILE A 45 4.80 -17.73 -3.10
C ILE A 45 5.57 -16.40 -3.27
N PRO A 46 6.80 -16.24 -2.73
CA PRO A 46 7.52 -14.97 -2.73
C PRO A 46 8.20 -14.66 -4.09
N ILE A 47 7.54 -15.02 -5.19
CA ILE A 47 8.00 -14.77 -6.57
C ILE A 47 7.16 -13.63 -7.15
N LYS A 48 7.84 -12.68 -7.83
CA LYS A 48 7.18 -11.59 -8.54
C LYS A 48 6.13 -12.15 -9.52
N GLY A 49 4.90 -11.65 -9.43
CA GLY A 49 3.76 -12.10 -10.23
C GLY A 49 2.96 -13.25 -9.60
N LEU A 50 3.52 -14.06 -8.71
CA LEU A 50 2.84 -15.18 -8.03
C LEU A 50 2.39 -14.84 -6.60
N LYS A 51 2.98 -13.82 -5.97
CA LYS A 51 2.65 -13.45 -4.58
C LYS A 51 1.16 -13.12 -4.41
N ASN A 52 0.60 -12.25 -5.23
CA ASN A 52 -0.81 -11.88 -5.12
C ASN A 52 -1.78 -13.02 -5.47
N PRO A 53 -1.62 -13.77 -6.59
CA PRO A 53 -2.47 -14.93 -6.86
C PRO A 53 -2.43 -16.00 -5.76
N SER A 54 -1.26 -16.33 -5.23
CA SER A 54 -1.15 -17.31 -4.13
C SER A 54 -1.78 -16.79 -2.83
N PHE A 55 -1.62 -15.49 -2.51
CA PHE A 55 -2.32 -14.85 -1.40
C PHE A 55 -3.85 -14.90 -1.57
N MET A 56 -4.35 -14.60 -2.76
CA MET A 56 -5.79 -14.65 -3.05
C MET A 56 -6.37 -16.04 -2.76
N LEU A 57 -5.69 -17.10 -3.21
CA LEU A 57 -6.15 -18.48 -3.01
C LEU A 57 -6.03 -18.89 -1.53
N SER A 58 -4.89 -18.68 -0.89
CA SER A 58 -4.65 -19.08 0.49
C SER A 58 -5.55 -18.33 1.48
N SER A 59 -5.71 -17.02 1.31
CA SER A 59 -6.61 -16.22 2.14
C SER A 59 -8.08 -16.62 1.93
N PHE A 60 -8.49 -16.92 0.69
CA PHE A 60 -9.82 -17.45 0.41
C PHE A 60 -10.08 -18.79 1.11
N LEU A 61 -9.12 -19.72 1.08
CA LEU A 61 -9.25 -21.01 1.78
C LEU A 61 -9.30 -20.82 3.29
N LYS A 62 -8.45 -19.95 3.86
CA LYS A 62 -8.41 -19.65 5.30
C LYS A 62 -9.72 -19.03 5.79
N THR A 63 -10.38 -18.22 4.97
CA THR A 63 -11.62 -17.55 5.36
C THR A 63 -12.86 -18.44 5.33
N LYS A 64 -12.82 -19.61 4.69
CA LYS A 64 -13.98 -20.55 4.64
C LYS A 64 -14.51 -20.97 6.00
N SER A 65 -13.63 -21.10 6.99
CA SER A 65 -13.98 -21.48 8.36
C SER A 65 -14.28 -20.28 9.28
N MET A 66 -14.10 -19.05 8.80
CA MET A 66 -14.22 -17.84 9.62
C MET A 66 -15.66 -17.31 9.61
N LYS A 67 -16.22 -17.13 10.81
CA LYS A 67 -17.62 -16.71 11.00
C LYS A 67 -17.74 -15.66 12.12
N GLY A 68 -18.90 -14.99 12.16
CA GLY A 68 -19.28 -14.09 13.26
C GLY A 68 -18.48 -12.80 13.28
N TYR A 69 -18.16 -12.22 12.11
CA TYR A 69 -17.62 -10.87 12.00
C TYR A 69 -18.75 -9.89 11.71
N ASP A 70 -18.68 -8.73 12.34
CA ASP A 70 -19.58 -7.61 12.07
C ASP A 70 -19.14 -6.88 10.81
N ILE A 71 -17.82 -6.68 10.65
CA ILE A 71 -17.20 -6.01 9.50
C ILE A 71 -16.06 -6.86 8.96
N VAL A 72 -16.00 -6.97 7.63
CA VAL A 72 -14.91 -7.58 6.87
C VAL A 72 -14.33 -6.49 5.96
N HIS A 73 -13.14 -6.01 6.28
CA HIS A 73 -12.49 -4.91 5.58
C HIS A 73 -11.31 -5.43 4.76
N ALA A 74 -11.49 -5.50 3.46
CA ALA A 74 -10.47 -5.90 2.51
C ALA A 74 -9.70 -4.69 1.97
N HIS A 75 -8.39 -4.82 1.87
CA HIS A 75 -7.51 -3.79 1.32
C HIS A 75 -6.94 -4.27 -0.01
N ASN A 76 -7.23 -3.51 -1.06
CA ASN A 76 -6.94 -3.81 -2.46
C ASN A 76 -7.64 -5.07 -3.02
N ILE A 77 -7.71 -5.12 -4.33
CA ILE A 77 -8.41 -6.15 -5.11
C ILE A 77 -7.98 -7.59 -4.77
N PRO A 78 -6.68 -7.91 -4.51
CA PRO A 78 -6.29 -9.26 -4.11
C PRO A 78 -6.95 -9.80 -2.84
N SER A 79 -7.43 -8.94 -1.96
CA SER A 79 -8.12 -9.33 -0.71
C SER A 79 -9.62 -9.61 -0.87
N ALA A 80 -10.21 -9.17 -1.99
CA ALA A 80 -11.66 -9.18 -2.18
C ALA A 80 -12.27 -10.59 -2.25
N LEU A 81 -11.53 -11.57 -2.80
CA LEU A 81 -12.01 -12.95 -2.88
C LEU A 81 -12.21 -13.57 -1.48
N ALA A 82 -11.28 -13.33 -0.58
CA ALA A 82 -11.37 -13.77 0.80
C ALA A 82 -12.50 -13.04 1.57
N MET A 83 -12.68 -11.75 1.33
CA MET A 83 -13.78 -10.95 1.89
C MET A 83 -15.15 -11.54 1.51
N LYS A 84 -15.31 -12.01 0.27
CA LYS A 84 -16.58 -12.58 -0.22
C LYS A 84 -17.06 -13.75 0.64
N ASN A 85 -16.16 -14.56 1.18
CA ASN A 85 -16.46 -15.78 1.91
C ASN A 85 -17.00 -15.55 3.33
N VAL A 86 -16.71 -14.40 3.93
CA VAL A 86 -17.02 -14.16 5.34
C VAL A 86 -18.34 -13.40 5.47
N SER A 87 -19.18 -13.80 6.41
CA SER A 87 -20.39 -13.04 6.79
C SER A 87 -20.00 -11.74 7.49
N GLY A 88 -20.83 -10.71 7.34
CA GLY A 88 -20.63 -9.36 7.88
C GLY A 88 -20.67 -8.30 6.78
N LYS A 89 -20.70 -7.03 7.18
CA LYS A 89 -20.62 -5.89 6.24
C LYS A 89 -19.25 -5.82 5.60
N LYS A 90 -19.21 -5.69 4.29
CA LYS A 90 -18.01 -5.77 3.46
C LYS A 90 -17.54 -4.39 3.05
N VAL A 91 -16.33 -4.03 3.43
CA VAL A 91 -15.66 -2.79 3.03
C VAL A 91 -14.46 -3.14 2.15
N LEU A 92 -14.33 -2.51 1.00
CA LEU A 92 -13.17 -2.66 0.12
C LEU A 92 -12.46 -1.31 -0.03
N SER A 93 -11.28 -1.21 0.56
CA SER A 93 -10.41 -0.02 0.42
C SER A 93 -9.39 -0.21 -0.70
N LEU A 94 -9.38 0.73 -1.63
CA LEU A 94 -8.50 0.74 -2.79
C LEU A 94 -7.37 1.76 -2.59
N HIS A 95 -6.14 1.27 -2.59
CA HIS A 95 -4.93 2.09 -2.41
C HIS A 95 -4.33 2.57 -3.75
N GLY A 96 -5.16 2.63 -4.80
CA GLY A 96 -4.83 3.07 -6.15
C GLY A 96 -5.71 2.40 -7.19
N ILE A 97 -5.45 2.64 -8.46
CA ILE A 97 -6.18 2.02 -9.58
C ILE A 97 -5.54 0.67 -9.90
N TYR A 98 -6.25 -0.41 -9.61
CA TYR A 98 -5.68 -1.77 -9.70
C TYR A 98 -5.24 -2.15 -11.12
N THR A 99 -6.08 -1.87 -12.12
CA THR A 99 -5.75 -2.17 -13.52
C THR A 99 -4.53 -1.41 -14.02
N GLU A 100 -4.28 -0.19 -13.55
CA GLU A 100 -3.07 0.57 -13.87
C GLU A 100 -1.83 -0.01 -13.20
N GLN A 101 -1.94 -0.41 -11.93
CA GLN A 101 -0.86 -1.10 -11.21
C GLN A 101 -0.47 -2.40 -11.92
N ILE A 102 -1.45 -3.18 -12.39
CA ILE A 102 -1.18 -4.39 -13.17
C ILE A 102 -0.55 -4.05 -14.52
N ALA A 103 -0.99 -2.99 -15.20
CA ALA A 103 -0.39 -2.55 -16.46
C ALA A 103 1.09 -2.18 -16.32
N GLN A 104 1.45 -1.49 -15.24
CA GLN A 104 2.83 -1.11 -14.95
C GLN A 104 3.72 -2.30 -14.58
N LEU A 105 3.19 -3.29 -13.86
CA LEU A 105 3.96 -4.43 -13.36
C LEU A 105 4.06 -5.59 -14.36
N HIS A 106 3.01 -5.83 -15.15
CA HIS A 106 2.83 -7.04 -15.96
C HIS A 106 2.41 -6.74 -17.42
N GLY A 107 2.17 -5.48 -17.77
CA GLY A 107 1.78 -5.05 -19.10
C GLY A 107 0.25 -5.00 -19.34
N LYS A 108 -0.12 -4.36 -20.47
CA LYS A 108 -1.52 -4.02 -20.80
C LYS A 108 -2.44 -5.23 -20.99
N ILE A 109 -1.91 -6.36 -21.45
CA ILE A 109 -2.71 -7.59 -21.69
C ILE A 109 -3.24 -8.11 -20.33
N TYR A 110 -2.37 -8.26 -19.34
CA TYR A 110 -2.76 -8.70 -18.00
C TYR A 110 -3.71 -7.71 -17.31
N SER A 111 -3.52 -6.41 -17.52
CA SER A 111 -4.42 -5.37 -17.03
C SER A 111 -5.83 -5.55 -17.61
N LYS A 112 -5.96 -5.81 -18.91
CA LYS A 112 -7.26 -6.06 -19.54
C LYS A 112 -7.95 -7.32 -18.98
N MET A 113 -7.21 -8.40 -18.75
CA MET A 113 -7.73 -9.63 -18.15
C MET A 113 -8.19 -9.43 -16.69
N SER A 114 -7.45 -8.62 -15.92
CA SER A 114 -7.77 -8.37 -14.52
C SER A 114 -9.01 -7.48 -14.32
N ARG A 115 -9.45 -6.75 -15.33
CA ARG A 115 -10.59 -5.83 -15.25
C ARG A 115 -11.91 -6.52 -14.86
N ASN A 116 -12.18 -7.70 -15.41
CA ASN A 116 -13.39 -8.45 -15.06
C ASN A 116 -13.38 -8.89 -13.60
N TYR A 117 -12.23 -9.34 -13.11
CA TYR A 117 -12.07 -9.67 -11.68
C TYR A 117 -12.24 -8.44 -10.81
N GLU A 118 -11.63 -7.31 -11.16
CA GLU A 118 -11.77 -6.05 -10.45
C GLU A 118 -13.25 -5.62 -10.37
N ASN A 119 -13.98 -5.65 -11.50
CA ASN A 119 -15.40 -5.32 -11.53
C ASN A 119 -16.24 -6.21 -10.60
N ASN A 120 -15.95 -7.50 -10.56
CA ASN A 120 -16.64 -8.42 -9.65
C ASN A 120 -16.27 -8.14 -8.18
N ALA A 121 -15.00 -7.89 -7.89
CA ALA A 121 -14.54 -7.57 -6.55
C ALA A 121 -15.23 -6.32 -5.98
N LEU A 122 -15.38 -5.27 -6.79
CA LEU A 122 -16.10 -4.05 -6.43
C LEU A 122 -17.58 -4.32 -6.11
N LYS A 123 -18.24 -5.21 -6.86
CA LYS A 123 -19.65 -5.57 -6.63
C LYS A 123 -19.86 -6.41 -5.36
N TRP A 124 -18.83 -7.04 -4.79
CA TRP A 124 -18.96 -7.83 -3.56
C TRP A 124 -18.92 -6.97 -2.30
N ALA A 125 -18.53 -5.70 -2.40
CA ALA A 125 -18.43 -4.78 -1.27
C ALA A 125 -19.78 -4.05 -1.03
N ASP A 126 -20.15 -3.89 0.23
CA ASP A 126 -21.26 -3.01 0.67
C ASP A 126 -20.81 -1.53 0.62
N ALA A 127 -19.51 -1.28 0.85
CA ALA A 127 -18.90 0.04 0.74
C ALA A 127 -17.51 -0.05 0.08
N ILE A 128 -17.22 0.90 -0.80
CA ILE A 128 -15.92 1.02 -1.47
C ILE A 128 -15.28 2.33 -1.04
N THR A 129 -14.01 2.29 -0.62
CA THR A 129 -13.26 3.50 -0.29
C THR A 129 -12.00 3.61 -1.14
N THR A 130 -11.54 4.84 -1.38
CA THR A 130 -10.30 5.15 -2.06
C THR A 130 -9.50 6.21 -1.29
N ILE A 131 -8.18 6.20 -1.46
CA ILE A 131 -7.30 7.14 -0.75
C ILE A 131 -6.98 8.40 -1.55
N SER A 132 -7.26 8.44 -2.85
CA SER A 132 -6.88 9.54 -3.74
C SER A 132 -8.04 10.00 -4.62
N ASN A 133 -8.01 11.28 -5.03
CA ASN A 133 -8.95 11.85 -5.99
C ASN A 133 -8.91 11.13 -7.34
N GLU A 134 -7.75 10.70 -7.78
CA GLU A 134 -7.56 9.99 -9.05
C GLU A 134 -8.34 8.67 -9.05
N ALA A 135 -8.14 7.83 -8.02
CA ALA A 135 -8.88 6.58 -7.87
C ALA A 135 -10.39 6.81 -7.67
N TYR A 136 -10.77 7.83 -6.87
CA TYR A 136 -12.16 8.22 -6.73
C TYR A 136 -12.81 8.53 -8.07
N ASN A 137 -12.20 9.41 -8.87
CA ASN A 137 -12.72 9.80 -10.18
C ASN A 137 -12.76 8.61 -11.16
N HIS A 138 -11.74 7.74 -11.13
CA HIS A 138 -11.68 6.55 -11.99
C HIS A 138 -12.86 5.60 -11.73
N TYR A 139 -13.12 5.25 -10.47
CA TYR A 139 -14.16 4.28 -10.14
C TYR A 139 -15.57 4.90 -10.19
N SER A 140 -15.73 6.17 -9.81
CA SER A 140 -17.02 6.88 -9.92
C SER A 140 -17.47 7.02 -11.38
N LYS A 141 -16.57 7.34 -12.31
CA LYS A 141 -16.88 7.39 -13.75
C LYS A 141 -17.30 6.04 -14.33
N ARG A 142 -16.93 4.93 -13.67
CA ARG A 142 -17.35 3.57 -14.01
C ARG A 142 -18.68 3.17 -13.35
N GLY A 143 -19.36 4.08 -12.67
CA GLY A 143 -20.66 3.87 -12.03
C GLY A 143 -20.63 3.22 -10.66
N PHE A 144 -19.45 3.13 -9.99
CA PHE A 144 -19.36 2.64 -8.62
C PHE A 144 -19.58 3.78 -7.62
N ASN A 145 -20.36 3.51 -6.57
CA ASN A 145 -20.48 4.43 -5.43
C ASN A 145 -19.25 4.28 -4.54
N VAL A 146 -18.38 5.29 -4.55
CA VAL A 146 -17.07 5.27 -3.90
C VAL A 146 -16.98 6.44 -2.92
N ILE A 147 -16.39 6.21 -1.76
CA ILE A 147 -16.13 7.22 -0.75
C ILE A 147 -14.61 7.48 -0.70
N GLN A 148 -14.22 8.74 -0.78
CA GLN A 148 -12.82 9.08 -0.61
C GLN A 148 -12.48 9.22 0.88
N ILE A 149 -11.53 8.41 1.36
CA ILE A 149 -10.99 8.46 2.72
C ILE A 149 -9.46 8.45 2.61
N PRO A 150 -8.79 9.60 2.75
CA PRO A 150 -7.33 9.66 2.72
C PRO A 150 -6.68 8.86 3.85
N ASN A 151 -5.43 8.42 3.64
CA ASN A 151 -4.67 7.81 4.71
C ASN A 151 -4.42 8.81 5.84
N ALA A 152 -4.64 8.36 7.07
CA ALA A 152 -4.31 9.12 8.27
C ALA A 152 -2.85 8.92 8.67
N VAL A 153 -2.30 9.93 9.34
CA VAL A 153 -0.95 9.90 9.93
C VAL A 153 -1.09 10.11 11.43
N ASP A 154 -0.44 9.24 12.21
CA ASP A 154 -0.38 9.38 13.66
C ASP A 154 0.67 10.43 14.04
N PHE A 155 0.24 11.63 14.39
CA PHE A 155 1.15 12.71 14.79
C PHE A 155 1.89 12.43 16.09
N SER A 156 1.43 11.51 16.93
CA SER A 156 2.15 11.12 18.17
C SER A 156 3.48 10.45 17.89
N LEU A 157 3.69 9.94 16.68
CA LEU A 157 4.94 9.32 16.25
C LEU A 157 6.02 10.33 15.84
N PHE A 158 5.66 11.61 15.68
CA PHE A 158 6.63 12.64 15.31
C PHE A 158 7.38 13.17 16.53
N PRO A 159 8.70 13.36 16.40
CA PRO A 159 9.48 13.94 17.49
C PRO A 159 9.06 15.40 17.74
N THR A 160 8.82 15.74 19.00
CA THR A 160 8.48 17.11 19.42
C THR A 160 9.70 18.03 19.50
N LYS A 161 10.90 17.46 19.56
CA LYS A 161 12.16 18.22 19.65
C LYS A 161 12.59 18.69 18.26
N LYS A 162 13.06 19.96 18.17
CA LYS A 162 13.70 20.47 16.95
C LYS A 162 14.97 19.66 16.66
N ILE A 163 15.03 19.07 15.48
CA ILE A 163 16.20 18.33 14.99
C ILE A 163 17.09 19.32 14.23
N LYS A 164 18.42 19.24 14.45
CA LYS A 164 19.42 20.00 13.68
C LYS A 164 19.30 19.59 12.20
N ARG A 165 19.21 20.57 11.31
CA ARG A 165 19.12 20.37 9.87
C ARG A 165 20.38 20.88 9.21
N PHE A 166 20.70 20.32 8.05
CA PHE A 166 21.69 20.94 7.15
C PHE A 166 21.14 22.26 6.61
N GLU A 167 22.01 23.21 6.36
CA GLU A 167 21.63 24.40 5.61
C GLU A 167 21.25 24.01 4.17
N ASN A 168 20.23 24.66 3.60
CA ASN A 168 19.70 24.34 2.27
C ASN A 168 19.43 22.84 2.04
N GLN A 169 18.78 22.18 3.02
CA GLN A 169 18.48 20.77 2.96
C GLN A 169 17.33 20.46 2.01
N ILE A 170 17.57 19.50 1.13
CA ILE A 170 16.56 18.82 0.31
C ILE A 170 16.42 17.40 0.85
N ILE A 171 15.21 16.89 1.01
CA ILE A 171 14.99 15.53 1.49
C ILE A 171 14.14 14.74 0.48
N TYR A 172 14.59 13.55 0.16
CA TYR A 172 13.79 12.50 -0.44
C TYR A 172 13.51 11.42 0.62
N ALA A 173 12.25 11.06 0.81
CA ALA A 173 11.86 9.97 1.70
C ALA A 173 10.94 9.01 0.95
N GLY A 174 11.36 7.75 0.77
CA GLY A 174 10.57 6.78 0.04
C GLY A 174 11.33 5.52 -0.36
N ARG A 175 10.61 4.60 -1.04
CA ARG A 175 11.22 3.38 -1.56
C ARG A 175 12.22 3.72 -2.68
N LEU A 176 13.42 3.17 -2.59
CA LEU A 176 14.48 3.36 -3.58
C LEU A 176 14.24 2.44 -4.79
N SER A 177 13.36 2.85 -5.68
CA SER A 177 12.92 2.06 -6.83
C SER A 177 12.63 2.93 -8.04
N LYS A 178 12.67 2.35 -9.23
CA LYS A 178 12.46 3.06 -10.51
C LYS A 178 11.09 3.73 -10.59
N GLU A 179 10.04 3.05 -10.10
CA GLU A 179 8.69 3.60 -10.08
C GLU A 179 8.53 4.85 -9.18
N LYS A 180 9.51 5.11 -8.30
CA LYS A 180 9.59 6.32 -7.46
C LYS A 180 10.53 7.39 -8.02
N GLY A 181 11.00 7.22 -9.24
CA GLY A 181 11.83 8.20 -9.94
C GLY A 181 13.26 8.31 -9.40
N ILE A 182 13.79 7.25 -8.79
CA ILE A 182 15.18 7.27 -8.25
C ILE A 182 16.19 7.60 -9.34
N ASP A 183 16.02 7.08 -10.55
CA ASP A 183 16.96 7.39 -11.65
C ASP A 183 16.99 8.90 -11.96
N ILE A 184 15.83 9.56 -11.90
CA ILE A 184 15.72 11.03 -12.09
C ILE A 184 16.35 11.78 -10.92
N LEU A 185 16.10 11.32 -9.69
CA LEU A 185 16.70 11.91 -8.49
C LEU A 185 18.22 11.85 -8.54
N LEU A 186 18.81 10.71 -8.96
CA LEU A 186 20.25 10.54 -9.05
C LEU A 186 20.86 11.45 -10.14
N GLN A 187 20.22 11.58 -11.31
CA GLN A 187 20.62 12.55 -12.33
C GLN A 187 20.61 14.00 -11.80
N ALA A 188 19.58 14.35 -11.04
CA ALA A 188 19.52 15.67 -10.39
C ALA A 188 20.62 15.83 -9.33
N ALA A 189 20.91 14.78 -8.56
CA ALA A 189 21.96 14.78 -7.55
C ALA A 189 23.36 14.97 -8.15
N GLU A 190 23.62 14.41 -9.33
CA GLU A 190 24.90 14.61 -10.04
C GLU A 190 25.18 16.07 -10.36
N ASN A 191 24.15 16.84 -10.65
CA ASN A 191 24.21 18.26 -11.01
C ASN A 191 23.89 19.21 -9.84
N LEU A 192 23.69 18.67 -8.62
CA LEU A 192 23.30 19.46 -7.46
C LEU A 192 24.46 20.39 -7.02
N PRO A 193 24.26 21.73 -6.97
CA PRO A 193 25.27 22.64 -6.47
C PRO A 193 25.69 22.33 -5.03
N PRO A 194 26.99 22.53 -4.68
CA PRO A 194 27.52 22.16 -3.33
C PRO A 194 26.82 22.83 -2.15
N LYS A 195 26.18 23.99 -2.37
CA LYS A 195 25.44 24.71 -1.33
C LYS A 195 24.16 23.99 -0.84
N TYR A 196 23.66 23.00 -1.60
CA TYR A 196 22.49 22.20 -1.23
C TYR A 196 22.92 20.85 -0.68
N ASN A 197 22.28 20.39 0.39
CA ASN A 197 22.47 19.08 0.96
C ASN A 197 21.28 18.19 0.62
N LEU A 198 21.50 17.09 -0.11
CA LEU A 198 20.48 16.11 -0.45
C LEU A 198 20.54 14.94 0.53
N LEU A 199 19.47 14.77 1.31
CA LEU A 199 19.29 13.64 2.22
C LEU A 199 18.34 12.63 1.58
N ILE A 200 18.81 11.38 1.38
CA ILE A 200 18.01 10.30 0.79
C ILE A 200 17.71 9.26 1.86
N VAL A 201 16.42 9.15 2.22
CA VAL A 201 15.95 8.24 3.25
C VAL A 201 15.06 7.17 2.64
N GLY A 202 15.45 5.91 2.81
CA GLY A 202 14.68 4.78 2.32
C GLY A 202 15.52 3.54 2.06
N SER A 203 14.86 2.50 1.55
CA SER A 203 15.49 1.26 1.09
C SER A 203 14.81 0.77 -0.19
N GLY A 204 15.49 -0.08 -0.97
CA GLY A 204 14.90 -0.63 -2.19
C GLY A 204 15.92 -1.17 -3.18
N PRO A 205 15.43 -1.68 -4.34
CA PRO A 205 16.30 -2.32 -5.34
C PRO A 205 17.42 -1.41 -5.89
N GLU A 206 17.21 -0.08 -5.87
CA GLU A 206 18.17 0.90 -6.41
C GLU A 206 19.15 1.44 -5.36
N GLU A 207 19.14 0.88 -4.13
CA GLU A 207 19.98 1.34 -3.01
C GLU A 207 21.47 1.37 -3.36
N LYS A 208 21.97 0.36 -4.09
CA LYS A 208 23.39 0.30 -4.51
C LYS A 208 23.79 1.52 -5.37
N LYS A 209 22.92 1.96 -6.26
CA LYS A 209 23.17 3.16 -7.09
C LYS A 209 23.17 4.41 -6.23
N VAL A 210 22.22 4.54 -5.29
CA VAL A 210 22.15 5.68 -4.37
C VAL A 210 23.43 5.79 -3.55
N ARG A 211 23.90 4.67 -2.97
CA ARG A 211 25.16 4.63 -2.21
C ARG A 211 26.39 4.99 -3.07
N GLY A 212 26.40 4.61 -4.36
CA GLY A 212 27.47 5.00 -5.29
C GLY A 212 27.57 6.52 -5.46
N ILE A 213 26.45 7.21 -5.66
CA ILE A 213 26.42 8.68 -5.78
C ILE A 213 26.78 9.33 -4.43
N ALA A 214 26.23 8.85 -3.31
CA ALA A 214 26.55 9.38 -1.99
C ALA A 214 28.04 9.24 -1.63
N SER A 215 28.71 8.19 -2.09
CA SER A 215 30.15 8.01 -1.87
C SER A 215 31.01 8.94 -2.71
N SER A 216 30.51 9.45 -3.83
CA SER A 216 31.24 10.35 -4.76
C SER A 216 30.98 11.84 -4.51
N LYS A 217 29.96 12.18 -3.70
CA LYS A 217 29.53 13.55 -3.44
C LYS A 217 29.36 13.83 -1.95
N THR A 218 30.04 14.88 -1.48
CA THR A 218 30.03 15.27 -0.06
C THR A 218 28.70 15.88 0.42
N ASN A 219 27.85 16.31 -0.49
CA ASN A 219 26.54 16.93 -0.21
C ASN A 219 25.36 16.01 -0.51
N VAL A 220 25.58 14.70 -0.69
CA VAL A 220 24.54 13.66 -0.82
C VAL A 220 24.69 12.63 0.31
N HIS A 221 23.63 12.45 1.11
CA HIS A 221 23.64 11.64 2.34
C HIS A 221 22.57 10.58 2.34
#